data_aea307a353eb8e29a60d61d617836bd4
#
_entry.id   aea307a353eb8e29a60d61d617836bd4
#
_cell.length_a   1.000
_cell.length_b   1.000
_cell.length_c   1.000
_cell.angle_alpha   90.00
_cell.angle_beta   90.00
_cell.angle_gamma   90.00
#
_symmetry.space_group_name_H-M   'P 1'
#
loop_
_entity.id
_entity.type
_entity.pdbx_description
1 polymer ?
#
loop_
_entity_poly.entity_id
_entity_poly.type
_entity_poly.pdbx_seq_one_letter_code
_entity_poly.pdbx_strand_id
1 'polypeptide(L)'
;MRIIQRSLAIALAASLCASGLSAQKAKLTSSGKAKPAIFAVIYNGATVEPIAIVDNGKLLSGAGDPASENSDLANNYYKVGTKYTLIFGGVPNGTVSITKSNVGTECGGASADISVQSAKKLSGFVMGLATNITPKTKGSGVRRTPNATEKTEVEALVRAEYAKHKVPASAAKQLRYHNLTAMDVDGDGNVELIGSYWVAPKTKERDLLFFIAAKSAAGKYAFNYSDFQVATPDKVMSGELKDIEDGVYQTLLLDAFDYDNDGVAEIFTLSKAFEGNNYSAFKRENGKWTKVLDAYDYRCGY
;
A
#
# COMPACT_ATOMS: atom_id res chain seq x y z
N MET A 1 -13.92 41.93 59.46
CA MET A 1 -13.03 40.80 59.09
C MET A 1 -13.39 40.33 57.72
N ARG A 2 -12.64 40.79 56.72
CA ARG A 2 -12.92 40.50 55.28
C ARG A 2 -12.02 39.34 54.84
N ILE A 3 -12.63 38.25 54.41
CA ILE A 3 -11.94 37.10 53.82
C ILE A 3 -11.96 37.28 52.30
N ILE A 4 -10.78 37.42 51.73
CA ILE A 4 -10.56 37.51 50.27
C ILE A 4 -10.37 36.08 49.76
N GLN A 5 -11.32 35.57 48.98
CA GLN A 5 -11.17 34.36 48.16
C GLN A 5 -10.40 34.70 46.88
N ARG A 6 -9.21 34.11 46.69
CA ARG A 6 -8.47 34.15 45.45
C ARG A 6 -8.86 32.90 44.63
N SER A 7 -9.58 33.13 43.55
CA SER A 7 -9.85 32.08 42.53
C SER A 7 -8.61 31.89 41.66
N LEU A 8 -8.07 30.68 41.69
CA LEU A 8 -6.97 30.27 40.83
C LEU A 8 -7.57 29.68 39.51
N ALA A 9 -7.49 30.42 38.42
CA ALA A 9 -7.86 29.91 37.12
C ALA A 9 -6.69 29.12 36.50
N ILE A 10 -6.84 27.79 36.42
CA ILE A 10 -5.92 26.93 35.69
C ILE A 10 -6.34 26.93 34.25
N ALA A 11 -5.56 27.58 33.41
CA ALA A 11 -5.70 27.50 31.95
C ALA A 11 -5.03 26.21 31.45
N LEU A 12 -5.84 25.24 31.04
CA LEU A 12 -5.38 24.01 30.40
C LEU A 12 -5.13 24.32 28.92
N ALA A 13 -3.89 24.55 28.56
CA ALA A 13 -3.49 24.67 27.16
C ALA A 13 -3.41 23.26 26.55
N ALA A 14 -4.45 22.85 25.81
CA ALA A 14 -4.40 21.66 24.98
C ALA A 14 -3.56 21.96 23.75
N SER A 15 -2.29 21.52 23.77
CA SER A 15 -1.41 21.53 22.60
C SER A 15 -1.82 20.38 21.67
N LEU A 16 -2.58 20.70 20.62
CA LEU A 16 -2.81 19.79 19.49
C LEU A 16 -1.51 19.71 18.69
N CYS A 17 -0.68 18.71 18.97
CA CYS A 17 0.37 18.29 18.06
C CYS A 17 -0.28 17.55 16.88
N ALA A 18 -0.70 18.29 15.88
CA ALA A 18 -0.90 17.73 14.55
C ALA A 18 0.48 17.40 13.98
N SER A 19 0.95 16.17 14.21
CA SER A 19 2.12 15.62 13.52
C SER A 19 1.74 15.34 12.08
N GLY A 20 1.86 16.37 11.22
CA GLY A 20 1.87 16.19 9.79
C GLY A 20 3.06 15.29 9.42
N LEU A 21 2.79 14.04 9.03
CA LEU A 21 3.78 13.22 8.34
C LEU A 21 4.07 13.87 6.99
N SER A 22 5.02 14.80 6.96
CA SER A 22 5.63 15.22 5.70
C SER A 22 6.55 14.11 5.24
N ALA A 23 6.21 13.43 4.14
CA ALA A 23 7.09 12.47 3.51
C ALA A 23 8.44 13.14 3.20
N GLN A 24 9.48 12.75 3.92
CA GLN A 24 10.82 13.26 3.71
C GLN A 24 11.34 12.65 2.40
N LYS A 25 11.48 13.48 1.36
CA LYS A 25 12.09 13.06 0.09
C LYS A 25 13.53 12.61 0.35
N ALA A 26 13.85 11.37 -0.01
CA ALA A 26 15.21 10.88 0.05
C ALA A 26 16.07 11.68 -0.94
N LYS A 27 17.11 12.36 -0.46
CA LYS A 27 18.14 12.93 -1.31
C LYS A 27 19.06 11.77 -1.71
N LEU A 28 18.86 11.23 -2.90
CA LEU A 28 19.74 10.23 -3.48
C LEU A 28 21.09 10.90 -3.74
N THR A 29 22.08 10.63 -2.90
CA THR A 29 23.40 11.21 -3.08
C THR A 29 24.20 10.40 -4.09
N SER A 30 24.88 11.06 -5.00
CA SER A 30 25.62 10.56 -6.17
C SER A 30 26.86 9.72 -5.87
N SER A 31 26.92 9.02 -4.76
CA SER A 31 28.06 8.16 -4.40
C SER A 31 27.79 6.69 -4.72
N GLY A 32 27.85 6.33 -5.97
CA GLY A 32 28.43 5.07 -6.48
C GLY A 32 27.74 3.73 -6.17
N LYS A 33 26.91 3.57 -5.16
CA LYS A 33 26.27 2.29 -4.84
C LYS A 33 24.77 2.45 -4.59
N ALA A 34 23.98 1.64 -5.32
CA ALA A 34 22.53 1.59 -5.12
C ALA A 34 22.20 1.24 -3.66
N LYS A 35 21.35 2.04 -3.00
CA LYS A 35 20.81 1.72 -1.68
C LYS A 35 19.81 0.56 -1.78
N PRO A 36 19.52 -0.14 -0.67
CA PRO A 36 18.40 -1.07 -0.59
C PRO A 36 17.10 -0.39 -1.01
N ALA A 37 16.34 -1.02 -1.90
CA ALA A 37 15.14 -0.43 -2.49
C ALA A 37 14.03 -1.47 -2.70
N ILE A 38 12.79 -1.00 -2.68
CA ILE A 38 11.58 -1.78 -2.92
C ILE A 38 10.80 -1.11 -4.04
N PHE A 39 10.39 -1.91 -5.02
CA PHE A 39 9.66 -1.50 -6.21
C PHE A 39 8.34 -2.26 -6.30
N ALA A 40 7.30 -1.61 -6.80
CA ALA A 40 6.07 -2.26 -7.22
C ALA A 40 6.28 -2.97 -8.57
N VAL A 41 5.79 -4.20 -8.71
CA VAL A 41 5.72 -4.93 -9.99
C VAL A 41 4.26 -4.96 -10.40
N ILE A 42 3.92 -4.16 -11.41
CA ILE A 42 2.54 -3.83 -11.80
C ILE A 42 2.29 -4.08 -13.29
N TYR A 43 1.09 -3.80 -13.76
CA TYR A 43 0.66 -3.93 -15.17
C TYR A 43 0.99 -5.31 -15.75
N ASN A 44 0.48 -6.38 -15.10
CA ASN A 44 0.72 -7.77 -15.50
C ASN A 44 2.21 -8.19 -15.47
N GLY A 45 3.01 -7.55 -14.62
CA GLY A 45 4.44 -7.80 -14.55
C GLY A 45 5.27 -7.16 -15.66
N ALA A 46 4.75 -6.11 -16.31
CA ALA A 46 5.43 -5.41 -17.40
C ALA A 46 6.25 -4.20 -16.90
N THR A 47 5.95 -3.65 -15.74
CA THR A 47 6.53 -2.38 -15.26
C THR A 47 6.91 -2.47 -13.79
N VAL A 48 7.99 -1.77 -13.43
CA VAL A 48 8.34 -1.46 -12.04
C VAL A 48 8.25 0.04 -11.79
N GLU A 49 7.83 0.39 -10.56
CA GLU A 49 7.84 1.75 -10.02
C GLU A 49 8.45 1.75 -8.61
N PRO A 50 9.17 2.81 -8.20
CA PRO A 50 9.82 2.85 -6.90
C PRO A 50 8.80 3.11 -5.79
N ILE A 51 8.77 2.25 -4.79
CA ILE A 51 7.98 2.47 -3.57
C ILE A 51 8.84 3.17 -2.53
N ALA A 52 9.98 2.56 -2.20
CA ALA A 52 10.82 3.03 -1.11
C ALA A 52 12.29 2.74 -1.32
N ILE A 53 13.12 3.64 -0.80
CA ILE A 53 14.51 3.41 -0.48
C ILE A 53 14.61 3.12 1.01
N VAL A 54 15.35 2.08 1.39
CA VAL A 54 15.59 1.76 2.81
C VAL A 54 16.91 2.44 3.24
N ASP A 55 16.80 3.35 4.19
CA ASP A 55 17.93 4.07 4.76
C ASP A 55 17.90 4.00 6.28
N ASN A 56 18.94 3.40 6.87
CA ASN A 56 19.03 3.18 8.32
C ASN A 56 17.77 2.49 8.90
N GLY A 57 17.22 1.49 8.20
CA GLY A 57 16.03 0.75 8.63
C GLY A 57 14.71 1.49 8.45
N LYS A 58 14.72 2.69 7.85
CA LYS A 58 13.51 3.48 7.58
C LYS A 58 13.16 3.43 6.09
N LEU A 59 11.88 3.38 5.79
CA LEU A 59 11.36 3.56 4.45
C LEU A 59 11.29 5.06 4.14
N LEU A 60 11.96 5.46 3.08
CA LEU A 60 11.88 6.81 2.51
C LEU A 60 11.22 6.69 1.13
N SER A 61 10.41 7.68 0.73
CA SER A 61 9.78 7.66 -0.59
C SER A 61 10.83 7.42 -1.69
N GLY A 62 10.58 6.42 -2.53
CA GLY A 62 11.48 6.03 -3.62
C GLY A 62 11.33 6.88 -4.88
N ALA A 63 10.23 7.64 -4.99
CA ALA A 63 10.00 8.53 -6.10
C ALA A 63 10.87 9.78 -5.93
N GLY A 64 11.99 9.82 -6.65
CA GLY A 64 12.75 11.05 -6.88
C GLY A 64 11.96 12.01 -7.78
N ASP A 65 12.57 13.12 -8.18
CA ASP A 65 12.03 13.99 -9.23
C ASP A 65 12.09 13.22 -10.57
N PRO A 66 10.96 12.80 -11.15
CA PRO A 66 10.95 12.01 -12.38
C PRO A 66 11.35 12.84 -13.61
N ALA A 67 11.41 14.14 -13.50
CA ALA A 67 11.75 15.04 -14.61
C ALA A 67 13.23 15.04 -14.97
N SER A 68 14.12 14.42 -14.19
CA SER A 68 15.56 14.42 -14.43
C SER A 68 16.02 13.12 -15.08
N GLU A 69 16.38 13.16 -16.37
CA GLU A 69 17.04 12.05 -17.08
C GLU A 69 18.33 11.56 -16.38
N ASN A 70 18.96 12.42 -15.61
CA ASN A 70 20.12 12.13 -14.78
C ASN A 70 19.75 11.77 -13.35
N SER A 71 18.52 11.33 -13.12
CA SER A 71 18.10 10.92 -11.79
C SER A 71 18.95 9.74 -11.31
N ASP A 72 19.28 9.74 -10.02
CA ASP A 72 19.93 8.60 -9.37
C ASP A 72 19.14 7.30 -9.57
N LEU A 73 17.83 7.39 -9.80
CA LEU A 73 16.97 6.26 -10.11
C LEU A 73 17.35 5.58 -11.43
N ALA A 74 17.46 6.35 -12.52
CA ALA A 74 17.88 5.81 -13.83
C ALA A 74 19.29 5.21 -13.75
N ASN A 75 20.24 5.95 -13.13
CA ASN A 75 21.63 5.57 -13.11
C ASN A 75 21.98 4.42 -12.17
N ASN A 76 21.27 4.27 -11.05
CA ASN A 76 21.60 3.29 -10.03
C ASN A 76 20.66 2.08 -10.00
N TYR A 77 19.42 2.22 -10.50
CA TYR A 77 18.42 1.17 -10.37
C TYR A 77 17.87 0.68 -11.71
N TYR A 78 17.78 1.53 -12.75
CA TYR A 78 17.07 1.18 -13.99
C TYR A 78 18.01 0.96 -15.20
N LYS A 79 19.27 0.62 -14.96
CA LYS A 79 20.16 0.17 -16.04
C LYS A 79 19.63 -1.13 -16.64
N VAL A 80 19.57 -1.19 -17.97
CA VAL A 80 19.18 -2.41 -18.68
C VAL A 80 20.04 -3.58 -18.24
N GLY A 81 19.40 -4.70 -17.92
CA GLY A 81 20.03 -5.92 -17.41
C GLY A 81 20.19 -5.96 -15.87
N THR A 82 19.88 -4.86 -15.15
CA THR A 82 19.81 -4.91 -13.67
C THR A 82 18.75 -5.90 -13.24
N LYS A 83 19.10 -6.72 -12.23
CA LYS A 83 18.23 -7.78 -11.73
C LYS A 83 17.82 -7.53 -10.29
N TYR A 84 16.56 -7.83 -9.99
CA TYR A 84 15.94 -7.77 -8.68
C TYR A 84 15.32 -9.12 -8.32
N THR A 85 15.18 -9.38 -7.03
CA THR A 85 14.39 -10.52 -6.54
C THR A 85 12.91 -10.16 -6.62
N LEU A 86 12.12 -11.00 -7.28
CA LEU A 86 10.66 -10.92 -7.20
C LEU A 86 10.21 -11.46 -5.84
N ILE A 87 9.44 -10.67 -5.10
CA ILE A 87 8.76 -11.10 -3.88
C ILE A 87 7.29 -11.37 -4.23
N PHE A 88 6.82 -12.55 -3.87
CA PHE A 88 5.42 -12.95 -4.00
C PHE A 88 5.03 -13.88 -2.84
N GLY A 89 4.00 -13.48 -2.09
CA GLY A 89 3.62 -14.17 -0.86
C GLY A 89 4.65 -13.99 0.25
N GLY A 90 5.31 -12.85 0.32
CA GLY A 90 6.32 -12.53 1.33
C GLY A 90 7.68 -13.22 1.14
N VAL A 91 7.87 -13.98 0.04
CA VAL A 91 9.09 -14.77 -0.19
C VAL A 91 9.65 -14.58 -1.59
N PRO A 92 10.95 -14.84 -1.82
CA PRO A 92 11.55 -14.87 -3.15
C PRO A 92 10.82 -15.85 -4.07
N ASN A 93 10.39 -15.39 -5.23
CA ASN A 93 9.62 -16.18 -6.21
C ASN A 93 10.08 -15.98 -7.66
N GLY A 94 11.30 -15.55 -7.86
CA GLY A 94 11.86 -15.36 -9.19
C GLY A 94 12.70 -14.10 -9.33
N THR A 95 12.90 -13.69 -10.57
CA THR A 95 13.76 -12.57 -10.93
C THR A 95 13.00 -11.57 -11.80
N VAL A 96 13.20 -10.31 -11.51
CA VAL A 96 12.76 -9.16 -12.33
C VAL A 96 14.00 -8.55 -12.98
N SER A 97 14.01 -8.39 -14.30
CA SER A 97 15.14 -7.79 -15.04
C SER A 97 14.68 -6.52 -15.74
N ILE A 98 15.40 -5.42 -15.58
CA ILE A 98 15.14 -4.17 -16.29
C ILE A 98 15.43 -4.36 -17.78
N THR A 99 14.47 -4.03 -18.63
CA THR A 99 14.61 -4.07 -20.10
C THR A 99 14.70 -2.68 -20.71
N LYS A 100 14.09 -1.67 -20.08
CA LYS A 100 14.14 -0.27 -20.54
C LYS A 100 13.85 0.68 -19.37
N SER A 101 14.60 1.77 -19.23
CA SER A 101 14.23 2.88 -18.35
C SER A 101 13.25 3.82 -19.08
N ASN A 102 12.21 4.25 -18.39
CA ASN A 102 11.26 5.27 -18.86
C ASN A 102 11.47 6.64 -18.19
N VAL A 103 12.45 6.72 -17.27
CA VAL A 103 12.80 7.97 -16.59
C VAL A 103 13.29 9.00 -17.61
N GLY A 104 12.76 10.22 -17.52
CA GLY A 104 13.07 11.31 -18.46
C GLY A 104 12.31 11.25 -19.79
N THR A 105 11.50 10.21 -20.03
CA THR A 105 10.59 10.19 -21.18
C THR A 105 9.30 10.93 -20.87
N GLU A 106 8.65 11.48 -21.89
CA GLU A 106 7.34 12.11 -21.73
C GLU A 106 6.35 11.11 -21.08
N CYS A 107 5.71 11.54 -20.01
CA CYS A 107 4.77 10.72 -19.22
C CYS A 107 5.33 9.38 -18.67
N GLY A 108 6.64 9.16 -18.72
CA GLY A 108 7.26 7.92 -18.24
C GLY A 108 7.26 7.76 -16.72
N GLY A 109 7.15 8.88 -16.01
CA GLY A 109 7.24 8.88 -14.54
C GLY A 109 8.56 8.28 -14.05
N ALA A 110 8.56 7.78 -12.83
CA ALA A 110 9.70 7.07 -12.25
C ALA A 110 9.62 5.55 -12.55
N SER A 111 9.38 5.14 -13.80
CA SER A 111 9.14 3.74 -14.16
C SER A 111 10.22 3.11 -15.03
N ALA A 112 10.20 1.78 -15.09
CA ALA A 112 10.97 1.01 -16.05
C ALA A 112 10.18 -0.21 -16.55
N ASP A 113 10.41 -0.58 -17.82
CA ASP A 113 9.90 -1.82 -18.37
C ASP A 113 10.76 -2.99 -17.91
N ILE A 114 10.12 -4.13 -17.68
CA ILE A 114 10.77 -5.30 -17.13
C ILE A 114 10.41 -6.60 -17.85
N SER A 115 11.21 -7.62 -17.62
CA SER A 115 10.85 -9.01 -17.81
C SER A 115 10.85 -9.74 -16.48
N VAL A 116 9.85 -10.59 -16.25
CA VAL A 116 9.70 -11.38 -15.02
C VAL A 116 9.91 -12.87 -15.34
N GLN A 117 10.81 -13.51 -14.60
CA GLN A 117 11.02 -14.96 -14.62
C GLN A 117 10.52 -15.53 -13.29
N SER A 118 9.33 -16.12 -13.29
CA SER A 118 8.68 -16.68 -12.10
C SER A 118 7.70 -17.77 -12.50
N ALA A 119 7.49 -18.76 -11.60
CA ALA A 119 6.38 -19.70 -11.70
C ALA A 119 5.03 -19.05 -11.31
N LYS A 120 5.04 -17.87 -10.68
CA LYS A 120 3.84 -17.12 -10.30
C LYS A 120 3.41 -16.20 -11.44
N LYS A 121 2.14 -16.26 -11.77
CA LYS A 121 1.58 -15.38 -12.81
C LYS A 121 1.09 -14.08 -12.16
N LEU A 122 1.65 -12.97 -12.62
CA LEU A 122 1.16 -11.63 -12.29
C LEU A 122 0.15 -11.22 -13.37
N SER A 123 -1.09 -10.91 -12.99
CA SER A 123 -2.12 -10.52 -13.95
C SER A 123 -3.28 -9.78 -13.27
N GLY A 124 -3.85 -8.78 -13.94
CA GLY A 124 -4.89 -7.94 -13.37
C GLY A 124 -4.40 -7.25 -12.10
N PHE A 125 -5.09 -7.47 -11.00
CA PHE A 125 -4.73 -6.93 -9.68
C PHE A 125 -3.85 -7.88 -8.85
N VAL A 126 -3.33 -8.95 -9.44
CA VAL A 126 -2.31 -9.81 -8.81
C VAL A 126 -0.95 -9.24 -9.19
N MET A 127 -0.37 -8.53 -8.27
CA MET A 127 0.89 -7.80 -8.37
C MET A 127 1.94 -8.40 -7.44
N GLY A 128 3.14 -7.84 -7.41
CA GLY A 128 4.23 -8.26 -6.52
C GLY A 128 5.17 -7.12 -6.20
N LEU A 129 6.28 -7.44 -5.53
CA LEU A 129 7.35 -6.50 -5.28
C LEU A 129 8.65 -6.96 -5.94
N ALA A 130 9.52 -6.01 -6.25
CA ALA A 130 10.90 -6.29 -6.66
C ALA A 130 11.85 -5.59 -5.70
N THR A 131 12.97 -6.25 -5.34
CA THR A 131 13.92 -5.68 -4.38
C THR A 131 15.35 -6.16 -4.63
N ASN A 132 16.33 -5.32 -4.28
CA ASN A 132 17.74 -5.69 -4.15
C ASN A 132 18.13 -6.06 -2.70
N ILE A 133 17.17 -6.08 -1.78
CA ILE A 133 17.37 -6.54 -0.40
C ILE A 133 17.37 -8.07 -0.39
N THR A 134 18.36 -8.66 0.26
CA THR A 134 18.37 -10.11 0.49
C THR A 134 17.52 -10.43 1.71
N PRO A 135 16.40 -11.16 1.57
CA PRO A 135 15.60 -11.60 2.71
C PRO A 135 16.44 -12.45 3.67
N LYS A 136 16.33 -12.19 4.96
CA LYS A 136 16.97 -13.00 6.01
C LYS A 136 15.98 -13.90 6.72
N THR A 137 14.74 -13.50 6.78
CA THR A 137 13.63 -14.27 7.34
C THR A 137 13.03 -15.19 6.28
N LYS A 138 12.53 -16.33 6.71
CA LYS A 138 11.75 -17.22 5.86
C LYS A 138 10.29 -16.83 6.03
N GLY A 139 9.76 -16.02 5.13
CA GLY A 139 8.32 -15.82 5.05
C GLY A 139 7.56 -17.14 4.85
N SER A 140 6.27 -17.15 5.12
CA SER A 140 5.44 -18.36 4.97
C SER A 140 5.24 -18.79 3.52
N GLY A 141 5.33 -17.85 2.58
CA GLY A 141 5.00 -18.09 1.17
C GLY A 141 3.51 -18.25 0.89
N VAL A 142 2.68 -18.08 1.90
CA VAL A 142 1.22 -18.22 1.79
C VAL A 142 0.62 -16.94 1.25
N ARG A 143 0.16 -16.99 0.00
CA ARG A 143 -0.67 -15.97 -0.62
C ARG A 143 -1.70 -16.65 -1.52
N ARG A 144 -2.97 -16.47 -1.20
CA ARG A 144 -4.09 -17.13 -1.89
C ARG A 144 -5.38 -16.34 -1.80
N THR A 145 -6.34 -16.73 -2.61
CA THR A 145 -7.73 -16.28 -2.41
C THR A 145 -8.26 -16.84 -1.07
N PRO A 146 -8.98 -16.04 -0.27
CA PRO A 146 -9.67 -16.53 0.91
C PRO A 146 -10.64 -17.66 0.60
N ASN A 147 -10.75 -18.63 1.49
CA ASN A 147 -11.77 -19.68 1.39
C ASN A 147 -13.17 -19.12 1.71
N ALA A 148 -14.21 -19.93 1.52
CA ALA A 148 -15.60 -19.48 1.68
C ALA A 148 -15.91 -19.00 3.11
N THR A 149 -15.37 -19.66 4.14
CA THR A 149 -15.55 -19.27 5.54
C THR A 149 -14.86 -17.94 5.82
N GLU A 150 -13.59 -17.79 5.45
CA GLU A 150 -12.82 -16.54 5.59
C GLU A 150 -13.50 -15.38 4.89
N LYS A 151 -14.00 -15.61 3.67
CA LYS A 151 -14.75 -14.59 2.92
C LYS A 151 -16.04 -14.18 3.64
N THR A 152 -16.79 -15.15 4.14
CA THR A 152 -18.03 -14.88 4.87
C THR A 152 -17.78 -14.07 6.15
N GLU A 153 -16.73 -14.43 6.92
CA GLU A 153 -16.37 -13.74 8.15
C GLU A 153 -15.93 -12.29 7.86
N VAL A 154 -15.06 -12.08 6.88
CA VAL A 154 -14.60 -10.73 6.56
C VAL A 154 -15.71 -9.86 5.98
N GLU A 155 -16.59 -10.40 5.15
CA GLU A 155 -17.75 -9.65 4.64
C GLU A 155 -18.73 -9.24 5.75
N ALA A 156 -18.85 -10.03 6.82
CA ALA A 156 -19.62 -9.64 8.00
C ALA A 156 -18.98 -8.44 8.72
N LEU A 157 -17.65 -8.44 8.86
CA LEU A 157 -16.91 -7.30 9.42
C LEU A 157 -17.04 -6.05 8.55
N VAL A 158 -16.93 -6.19 7.23
CA VAL A 158 -17.09 -5.10 6.25
C VAL A 158 -18.49 -4.47 6.39
N ARG A 159 -19.55 -5.28 6.47
CA ARG A 159 -20.90 -4.77 6.66
C ARG A 159 -21.10 -4.07 8.01
N ALA A 160 -20.47 -4.59 9.06
CA ALA A 160 -20.49 -3.95 10.38
C ALA A 160 -19.76 -2.61 10.37
N GLU A 161 -18.64 -2.51 9.65
CA GLU A 161 -17.89 -1.26 9.51
C GLU A 161 -18.69 -0.22 8.71
N TYR A 162 -19.28 -0.62 7.59
CA TYR A 162 -20.16 0.25 6.81
C TYR A 162 -21.36 0.76 7.63
N ALA A 163 -21.93 -0.07 8.52
CA ALA A 163 -23.01 0.35 9.40
C ALA A 163 -22.55 1.46 10.40
N LYS A 164 -21.32 1.41 10.91
CA LYS A 164 -20.76 2.48 11.75
C LYS A 164 -20.68 3.81 10.99
N HIS A 165 -20.38 3.75 9.70
CA HIS A 165 -20.34 4.91 8.80
C HIS A 165 -21.71 5.28 8.21
N LYS A 166 -22.81 4.67 8.71
CA LYS A 166 -24.19 4.95 8.28
C LYS A 166 -24.47 4.63 6.80
N VAL A 167 -23.70 3.75 6.21
CA VAL A 167 -23.97 3.24 4.86
C VAL A 167 -25.27 2.43 4.89
N PRO A 168 -26.22 2.67 3.95
CA PRO A 168 -27.49 1.95 3.92
C PRO A 168 -27.30 0.44 3.81
N ALA A 169 -28.02 -0.34 4.61
CA ALA A 169 -27.91 -1.79 4.60
C ALA A 169 -28.24 -2.42 3.22
N SER A 170 -29.07 -1.76 2.41
CA SER A 170 -29.37 -2.16 1.03
C SER A 170 -28.14 -2.08 0.13
N ALA A 171 -27.31 -1.03 0.27
CA ALA A 171 -26.05 -0.89 -0.45
C ALA A 171 -25.01 -1.89 0.06
N ALA A 172 -24.89 -2.06 1.38
CA ALA A 172 -23.97 -3.00 2.00
C ALA A 172 -24.25 -4.49 1.67
N LYS A 173 -25.41 -4.82 1.09
CA LYS A 173 -25.67 -6.15 0.52
C LYS A 173 -24.95 -6.39 -0.81
N GLN A 174 -24.56 -5.33 -1.52
CA GLN A 174 -23.96 -5.38 -2.86
C GLN A 174 -22.47 -5.08 -2.81
N LEU A 175 -21.74 -5.77 -1.93
CA LEU A 175 -20.30 -5.63 -1.80
C LEU A 175 -19.59 -5.98 -3.11
N ARG A 176 -18.64 -5.12 -3.51
CA ARG A 176 -17.74 -5.33 -4.64
C ARG A 176 -16.31 -5.20 -4.18
N TYR A 177 -15.38 -5.91 -4.82
CA TYR A 177 -13.95 -5.85 -4.52
C TYR A 177 -13.12 -6.16 -5.77
N HIS A 178 -11.87 -5.70 -5.81
CA HIS A 178 -10.91 -5.99 -6.87
C HIS A 178 -9.86 -7.00 -6.46
N ASN A 179 -9.31 -6.87 -5.26
CA ASN A 179 -8.49 -7.92 -4.68
C ASN A 179 -8.87 -8.15 -3.21
N LEU A 180 -8.92 -9.40 -2.84
CA LEU A 180 -9.07 -9.87 -1.48
C LEU A 180 -8.13 -11.06 -1.33
N THR A 181 -7.16 -10.93 -0.45
CA THR A 181 -6.04 -11.86 -0.35
C THR A 181 -5.91 -12.37 1.08
N ALA A 182 -5.67 -13.68 1.22
CA ALA A 182 -5.25 -14.32 2.46
C ALA A 182 -3.73 -14.51 2.41
N MET A 183 -3.02 -13.91 3.37
CA MET A 183 -1.56 -14.00 3.51
C MET A 183 -1.19 -14.27 4.97
N ASP A 184 -0.21 -15.13 5.20
CA ASP A 184 0.41 -15.31 6.50
C ASP A 184 1.68 -14.46 6.54
N VAL A 185 1.60 -13.28 7.15
CA VAL A 185 2.66 -12.25 7.09
C VAL A 185 3.68 -12.35 8.22
N ASP A 186 3.43 -13.17 9.26
CA ASP A 186 4.31 -13.33 10.41
C ASP A 186 4.72 -14.81 10.66
N GLY A 187 4.27 -15.72 9.80
CA GLY A 187 4.63 -17.13 9.87
C GLY A 187 4.01 -17.89 11.04
N ASP A 188 2.92 -17.38 11.62
CA ASP A 188 2.22 -18.00 12.75
C ASP A 188 1.24 -19.12 12.33
N GLY A 189 1.05 -19.30 11.01
CA GLY A 189 0.14 -20.28 10.42
C GLY A 189 -1.30 -19.78 10.29
N ASN A 190 -1.63 -18.60 10.79
CA ASN A 190 -2.89 -17.93 10.51
C ASN A 190 -2.68 -16.93 9.37
N VAL A 191 -3.71 -16.71 8.57
CA VAL A 191 -3.62 -15.73 7.50
C VAL A 191 -4.30 -14.44 7.92
N GLU A 192 -3.68 -13.31 7.54
CA GLU A 192 -4.35 -12.04 7.46
C GLU A 192 -5.22 -11.99 6.22
N LEU A 193 -6.37 -11.33 6.32
CA LEU A 193 -7.23 -11.01 5.18
C LEU A 193 -7.03 -9.54 4.84
N ILE A 194 -6.48 -9.28 3.65
CA ILE A 194 -6.13 -7.95 3.19
C ILE A 194 -6.93 -7.65 1.93
N GLY A 195 -7.62 -6.53 1.90
CA GLY A 195 -8.41 -6.17 0.73
C GLY A 195 -9.17 -4.86 0.83
N SER A 196 -9.84 -4.55 -0.26
CA SER A 196 -10.72 -3.38 -0.36
C SER A 196 -12.08 -3.81 -0.85
N TYR A 197 -13.11 -3.31 -0.18
CA TYR A 197 -14.49 -3.38 -0.67
C TYR A 197 -15.01 -1.99 -1.01
N TRP A 198 -15.98 -1.95 -1.88
CA TRP A 198 -16.73 -0.74 -2.18
C TRP A 198 -18.20 -1.03 -2.44
N VAL A 199 -19.03 -0.04 -2.23
CA VAL A 199 -20.45 -0.04 -2.52
C VAL A 199 -20.86 1.29 -3.16
N ALA A 200 -22.01 1.28 -3.84
CA ALA A 200 -22.62 2.46 -4.45
C ALA A 200 -23.93 2.80 -3.73
N PRO A 201 -23.91 3.52 -2.60
CA PRO A 201 -25.15 3.86 -1.88
C PRO A 201 -26.03 4.81 -2.67
N LYS A 202 -25.43 5.64 -3.55
CA LYS A 202 -26.11 6.54 -4.48
C LYS A 202 -25.42 6.52 -5.84
N THR A 203 -26.08 7.04 -6.85
CA THR A 203 -25.55 7.12 -8.22
C THR A 203 -24.23 7.90 -8.27
N LYS A 204 -24.11 8.99 -7.49
CA LYS A 204 -22.94 9.88 -7.44
C LYS A 204 -22.13 9.72 -6.15
N GLU A 205 -22.04 8.50 -5.62
CA GLU A 205 -21.29 8.22 -4.39
C GLU A 205 -20.75 6.77 -4.42
N ARG A 206 -19.52 6.59 -4.00
CA ARG A 206 -18.90 5.30 -3.74
C ARG A 206 -18.28 5.32 -2.36
N ASP A 207 -18.65 4.37 -1.53
CA ASP A 207 -18.06 4.17 -0.22
C ASP A 207 -17.00 3.08 -0.32
N LEU A 208 -15.77 3.43 -0.02
CA LEU A 208 -14.58 2.59 -0.15
C LEU A 208 -14.12 2.20 1.25
N LEU A 209 -13.73 0.95 1.42
CA LEU A 209 -13.16 0.44 2.66
C LEU A 209 -11.94 -0.43 2.36
N PHE A 210 -10.75 0.02 2.72
CA PHE A 210 -9.56 -0.83 2.80
C PHE A 210 -9.40 -1.36 4.21
N PHE A 211 -8.88 -2.59 4.35
CA PHE A 211 -8.66 -3.19 5.67
C PHE A 211 -7.54 -4.22 5.67
N ILE A 212 -6.99 -4.44 6.87
CA ILE A 212 -6.15 -5.57 7.25
C ILE A 212 -6.85 -6.22 8.44
N ALA A 213 -7.29 -7.46 8.29
CA ALA A 213 -7.95 -8.23 9.32
C ALA A 213 -7.09 -9.44 9.72
N ALA A 214 -6.94 -9.66 11.03
CA ALA A 214 -6.23 -10.80 11.57
C ALA A 214 -7.11 -11.56 12.56
N LYS A 215 -6.76 -12.82 12.84
CA LYS A 215 -7.46 -13.61 13.85
C LYS A 215 -7.09 -13.13 15.26
N SER A 216 -8.10 -12.93 16.07
CA SER A 216 -7.93 -12.73 17.52
C SER A 216 -7.58 -14.04 18.22
N ALA A 217 -7.20 -13.97 19.50
CA ALA A 217 -6.98 -15.15 20.33
C ALA A 217 -8.22 -16.08 20.44
N ALA A 218 -9.42 -15.57 20.16
CA ALA A 218 -10.65 -16.36 20.07
C ALA A 218 -10.85 -17.05 18.71
N GLY A 219 -9.87 -16.92 17.78
CA GLY A 219 -9.90 -17.53 16.47
C GLY A 219 -10.82 -16.84 15.46
N LYS A 220 -11.38 -15.66 15.79
CA LYS A 220 -12.24 -14.88 14.92
C LYS A 220 -11.50 -13.71 14.30
N TYR A 221 -11.78 -13.39 13.05
CA TYR A 221 -11.23 -12.21 12.41
C TYR A 221 -11.74 -10.91 13.05
N ALA A 222 -10.84 -9.92 13.11
CA ALA A 222 -11.12 -8.54 13.49
C ALA A 222 -10.25 -7.61 12.66
N PHE A 223 -10.72 -6.38 12.40
CA PHE A 223 -9.89 -5.37 11.75
C PHE A 223 -8.80 -4.88 12.70
N ASN A 224 -7.56 -5.04 12.30
CA ASN A 224 -6.39 -4.45 12.96
C ASN A 224 -6.00 -3.13 12.30
N TYR A 225 -6.52 -2.89 11.08
CA TYR A 225 -6.50 -1.62 10.35
C TYR A 225 -7.74 -1.52 9.48
N SER A 226 -8.34 -0.34 9.39
CA SER A 226 -9.37 -0.03 8.41
C SER A 226 -9.31 1.45 8.04
N ASP A 227 -9.57 1.73 6.77
CA ASP A 227 -9.64 3.08 6.21
C ASP A 227 -10.91 3.20 5.35
N PHE A 228 -11.83 4.06 5.78
CA PHE A 228 -13.09 4.30 5.11
C PHE A 228 -13.07 5.66 4.41
N GLN A 229 -13.44 5.69 3.15
CA GLN A 229 -13.46 6.89 2.33
C GLN A 229 -14.76 6.99 1.53
N VAL A 230 -15.24 8.21 1.33
CA VAL A 230 -16.37 8.52 0.46
C VAL A 230 -15.85 9.24 -0.77
N ALA A 231 -16.01 8.63 -1.94
CA ALA A 231 -15.69 9.20 -3.23
C ALA A 231 -16.94 9.76 -3.91
N THR A 232 -16.85 10.99 -4.36
CA THR A 232 -17.87 11.72 -5.13
C THR A 232 -17.19 12.33 -6.36
N PRO A 233 -17.89 12.69 -7.45
CA PRO A 233 -17.28 13.22 -8.67
C PRO A 233 -16.35 14.41 -8.47
N ASP A 234 -16.63 15.26 -7.47
CA ASP A 234 -15.81 16.41 -7.10
C ASP A 234 -14.51 16.06 -6.36
N LYS A 235 -14.39 14.81 -5.88
CA LYS A 235 -13.21 14.31 -5.16
C LYS A 235 -12.32 13.42 -6.02
N VAL A 236 -12.72 13.10 -7.23
CA VAL A 236 -11.92 12.31 -8.15
C VAL A 236 -11.51 13.15 -9.34
N MET A 237 -10.24 13.05 -9.75
CA MET A 237 -9.65 13.92 -10.77
C MET A 237 -10.33 13.76 -12.14
N SER A 238 -10.74 12.55 -12.50
CA SER A 238 -11.48 12.28 -13.73
C SER A 238 -12.91 12.89 -13.76
N GLY A 239 -13.46 13.21 -12.58
CA GLY A 239 -14.87 13.61 -12.43
C GLY A 239 -15.85 12.46 -12.62
N GLU A 240 -15.40 11.21 -12.85
CA GLU A 240 -16.23 10.05 -13.11
C GLU A 240 -15.99 8.92 -12.11
N LEU A 241 -17.06 8.48 -11.44
CA LEU A 241 -16.97 7.43 -10.43
C LEU A 241 -16.81 6.01 -11.03
N LYS A 242 -17.07 5.82 -12.33
CA LYS A 242 -16.85 4.53 -13.02
C LYS A 242 -15.39 4.07 -12.97
N ASP A 243 -14.43 4.98 -12.84
CA ASP A 243 -13.02 4.64 -12.73
C ASP A 243 -12.72 3.82 -11.47
N ILE A 244 -13.51 4.01 -10.41
CA ILE A 244 -13.41 3.20 -9.18
C ILE A 244 -13.77 1.74 -9.47
N GLU A 245 -14.70 1.51 -10.38
CA GLU A 245 -15.11 0.17 -10.82
C GLU A 245 -13.99 -0.55 -11.58
N ASP A 246 -13.08 0.21 -12.19
CA ASP A 246 -11.87 -0.27 -12.87
C ASP A 246 -10.62 -0.30 -11.95
N GLY A 247 -10.80 -0.10 -10.65
CA GLY A 247 -9.73 -0.17 -9.65
C GLY A 247 -8.93 1.11 -9.45
N VAL A 248 -9.29 2.22 -10.13
CA VAL A 248 -8.74 3.54 -9.87
C VAL A 248 -9.30 4.07 -8.54
N TYR A 249 -8.48 4.76 -7.74
CA TYR A 249 -8.80 5.21 -6.37
C TYR A 249 -9.06 4.10 -5.34
N GLN A 250 -8.91 2.82 -5.74
CA GLN A 250 -8.97 1.70 -4.82
C GLN A 250 -7.59 1.41 -4.22
N THR A 251 -7.53 1.10 -2.93
CA THR A 251 -6.33 0.56 -2.32
C THR A 251 -6.21 -0.93 -2.62
N LEU A 252 -5.15 -1.34 -3.28
CA LEU A 252 -4.90 -2.69 -3.76
C LEU A 252 -3.63 -3.25 -3.12
N LEU A 253 -3.63 -4.51 -2.70
CA LEU A 253 -2.45 -5.17 -2.19
C LEU A 253 -1.43 -5.38 -3.32
N LEU A 254 -0.19 -4.97 -3.11
CA LEU A 254 0.97 -5.39 -3.92
C LEU A 254 1.48 -6.73 -3.44
N ASP A 255 2.07 -6.76 -2.26
CA ASP A 255 2.55 -7.94 -1.54
C ASP A 255 2.95 -7.55 -0.10
N ALA A 256 3.53 -8.50 0.64
CA ALA A 256 4.19 -8.24 1.90
C ALA A 256 5.69 -8.59 1.80
N PHE A 257 6.53 -7.90 2.57
CA PHE A 257 7.97 -8.17 2.61
C PHE A 257 8.57 -7.68 3.93
N ASP A 258 9.20 -8.60 4.68
CA ASP A 258 9.96 -8.27 5.90
C ASP A 258 11.30 -7.64 5.49
N TYR A 259 11.29 -6.31 5.31
CA TYR A 259 12.48 -5.59 4.82
C TYR A 259 13.49 -5.29 5.91
N ASP A 260 13.09 -5.21 7.16
CA ASP A 260 13.95 -4.91 8.30
C ASP A 260 14.31 -6.17 9.13
N ASN A 261 13.74 -7.30 8.77
CA ASN A 261 14.00 -8.64 9.32
C ASN A 261 13.59 -8.76 10.81
N ASP A 262 12.48 -8.15 11.19
CA ASP A 262 11.90 -8.28 12.54
C ASP A 262 10.98 -9.52 12.68
N GLY A 263 10.75 -10.25 11.59
CA GLY A 263 9.95 -11.47 11.53
C GLY A 263 8.49 -11.25 11.14
N VAL A 264 8.06 -10.00 10.96
CA VAL A 264 6.73 -9.64 10.46
C VAL A 264 6.87 -8.88 9.16
N ALA A 265 6.31 -9.41 8.09
CA ALA A 265 6.39 -8.73 6.80
C ALA A 265 5.51 -7.48 6.76
N GLU A 266 6.07 -6.35 6.36
CA GLU A 266 5.31 -5.14 6.07
C GLU A 266 4.42 -5.36 4.86
N ILE A 267 3.21 -4.79 4.89
CA ILE A 267 2.23 -4.87 3.82
C ILE A 267 2.38 -3.65 2.93
N PHE A 268 2.60 -3.86 1.63
CA PHE A 268 2.73 -2.81 0.63
C PHE A 268 1.48 -2.76 -0.24
N THR A 269 0.98 -1.55 -0.48
CA THR A 269 -0.24 -1.31 -1.26
C THR A 269 -0.02 -0.27 -2.34
N LEU A 270 -0.88 -0.33 -3.34
CA LEU A 270 -1.03 0.62 -4.43
C LEU A 270 -2.44 1.20 -4.38
N SER A 271 -2.58 2.53 -4.40
CA SER A 271 -3.83 3.19 -4.78
C SER A 271 -3.62 3.83 -6.15
N LYS A 272 -4.23 3.24 -7.17
CA LYS A 272 -4.13 3.75 -8.52
C LYS A 272 -4.92 5.05 -8.63
N ALA A 273 -4.23 6.15 -8.99
CA ALA A 273 -4.81 7.46 -9.24
C ALA A 273 -4.95 7.71 -10.75
N PHE A 274 -5.60 8.82 -11.13
CA PHE A 274 -5.79 9.20 -12.53
C PHE A 274 -4.47 9.60 -13.21
N GLU A 275 -3.61 10.33 -12.50
CA GLU A 275 -2.31 10.82 -13.01
C GLU A 275 -1.12 10.18 -12.29
N GLY A 276 -1.23 8.93 -11.84
CA GLY A 276 -0.14 8.25 -11.18
C GLY A 276 -0.59 7.22 -10.17
N ASN A 277 0.32 6.83 -9.30
CA ASN A 277 0.09 5.82 -8.29
C ASN A 277 0.52 6.31 -6.91
N ASN A 278 -0.30 6.03 -5.89
CA ASN A 278 0.09 6.20 -4.50
C ASN A 278 0.50 4.85 -3.93
N TYR A 279 1.64 4.81 -3.26
CA TYR A 279 2.16 3.63 -2.57
C TYR A 279 2.13 3.85 -1.07
N SER A 280 1.65 2.86 -0.33
CA SER A 280 1.73 2.87 1.13
C SER A 280 2.38 1.60 1.65
N ALA A 281 3.07 1.73 2.79
CA ALA A 281 3.55 0.59 3.55
C ALA A 281 2.94 0.63 4.95
N PHE A 282 2.56 -0.54 5.44
CA PHE A 282 2.01 -0.75 6.77
C PHE A 282 2.92 -1.66 7.55
N LYS A 283 3.29 -1.22 8.77
CA LYS A 283 4.07 -1.99 9.73
C LYS A 283 3.19 -2.35 10.93
N ARG A 284 3.39 -3.55 11.48
CA ARG A 284 2.67 -3.96 12.70
C ARG A 284 3.48 -3.57 13.93
N GLU A 285 2.90 -2.69 14.75
CA GLU A 285 3.48 -2.24 16.01
C GLU A 285 2.49 -2.48 17.14
N ASN A 286 2.91 -3.15 18.19
CA ASN A 286 2.05 -3.49 19.35
C ASN A 286 0.72 -4.18 18.95
N GLY A 287 0.77 -5.06 17.94
CA GLY A 287 -0.39 -5.81 17.45
C GLY A 287 -1.35 -5.02 16.55
N LYS A 288 -1.02 -3.77 16.20
CA LYS A 288 -1.81 -2.93 15.31
C LYS A 288 -1.00 -2.55 14.06
N TRP A 289 -1.66 -2.47 12.94
CA TRP A 289 -1.05 -1.98 11.70
C TRP A 289 -1.08 -0.46 11.68
N THR A 290 0.04 0.13 11.32
CA THR A 290 0.23 1.58 11.19
C THR A 290 0.82 1.87 9.81
N LYS A 291 0.30 2.88 9.12
CA LYS A 291 0.89 3.35 7.87
C LYS A 291 2.22 4.06 8.19
N VAL A 292 3.32 3.53 7.67
CA VAL A 292 4.69 4.04 7.91
C VAL A 292 5.31 4.69 6.68
N LEU A 293 4.69 4.52 5.51
CA LEU A 293 5.08 5.18 4.27
C LEU A 293 3.83 5.60 3.50
N ASP A 294 3.91 6.78 2.89
CA ASP A 294 3.00 7.26 1.87
C ASP A 294 3.85 7.94 0.78
N ALA A 295 3.83 7.38 -0.44
CA ALA A 295 4.66 7.82 -1.55
C ALA A 295 3.80 7.95 -2.80
N TYR A 296 4.11 8.93 -3.65
CA TYR A 296 3.38 9.20 -4.87
C TYR A 296 4.33 9.19 -6.07
N ASP A 297 3.96 8.48 -7.12
CA ASP A 297 4.62 8.52 -8.43
C ASP A 297 3.67 9.17 -9.45
N TYR A 298 4.07 10.36 -9.93
CA TYR A 298 3.28 11.13 -10.89
C TYR A 298 3.53 10.61 -12.31
N ARG A 299 2.46 10.48 -13.06
CA ARG A 299 2.46 10.29 -14.51
C ARG A 299 1.49 11.27 -15.14
N CYS A 300 1.59 11.49 -16.44
CA CYS A 300 0.57 12.26 -17.14
C CYS A 300 -0.81 11.58 -17.03
N GLY A 301 -1.85 12.36 -16.78
CA GLY A 301 -3.23 11.95 -17.02
C GLY A 301 -3.49 11.84 -18.52
N TYR A 302 -4.31 10.88 -18.91
CA TYR A 302 -4.72 10.68 -20.29
C TYR A 302 -6.16 11.16 -20.49
#